data_31f7afe69fc953c8885e5ca118c0bcf7
#
_entry.id   31f7afe69fc953c8885e5ca118c0bcf7
#
_cell.length_a   1.000
_cell.length_b   1.000
_cell.length_c   1.000
_cell.angle_alpha   90.00
_cell.angle_beta   90.00
_cell.angle_gamma   90.00
#
_symmetry.space_group_name_H-M   'P 1'
#
loop_
_entity.id
_entity.type
_entity.pdbx_description
1 polymer ?
#
loop_
_entity_poly.entity_id
_entity_poly.type
_entity_poly.pdbx_seq_one_letter_code
_entity_poly.pdbx_strand_id
1 'polypeptide(L)'
;MNSILSRAALGLLAAASAHAQQPTPAADPYLARAIRVLTAQPIVDGHNDLPWRIREDKAHPMDVESYDLRRHTAGMTDLARLKAGHVGGQFWSVYIPGERVDATYKPNGAVASQPGYARVQLEQIDIARRVVARYPELEWATTADSVRGAIKRGHVGSMLGLEGGHAIENSLNLLRAYYDLGARYMTLTHNVTLDWADAALDTARHHGLTPFGREVVREMNRLGMLVDLSHVSPGTMSSALDVTAAPVIFSHSAARALVDHPRNVPDSILARVPKNGGVVMVPFVTSFTSRAVYADDNQLASLTADATRRHPNDSAAVRADIASWRAAHPRPTASIADVADAIEHVRKVAGVDHVGIGSDFDGIEETVVGLEDVSKYPAVFAELARRGWSDADLRKLAGENVLRVLAQAEQVAKRLQRERPPSIATIEQLDGLGARPAMP
;
A
#
# COMPACT_ATOMS: atom_id res chain seq x y z
N MET A 1 77.80 60.27 -16.55
CA MET A 1 78.71 59.22 -16.13
C MET A 1 77.83 58.01 -15.88
N ASN A 2 78.07 56.96 -16.58
CA ASN A 2 77.14 55.92 -17.02
C ASN A 2 76.59 55.00 -15.94
N SER A 3 75.27 54.83 -15.91
CA SER A 3 74.55 53.81 -15.20
C SER A 3 74.09 52.68 -16.16
N ILE A 4 74.51 51.45 -15.85
CA ILE A 4 74.14 50.24 -16.59
C ILE A 4 72.93 49.65 -15.92
N LEU A 5 71.81 49.57 -16.64
CA LEU A 5 70.58 48.89 -16.23
C LEU A 5 70.64 47.41 -16.65
N SER A 6 70.67 46.50 -15.67
CA SER A 6 70.44 45.08 -15.91
C SER A 6 68.97 44.76 -15.88
N ARG A 7 68.44 44.25 -16.99
CA ARG A 7 67.11 43.66 -17.06
C ARG A 7 67.18 42.17 -16.70
N ALA A 8 66.54 41.78 -15.55
CA ALA A 8 66.26 40.38 -15.24
C ALA A 8 64.91 39.98 -15.87
N ALA A 9 64.92 39.00 -16.78
CA ALA A 9 63.74 38.40 -17.33
C ALA A 9 63.27 37.28 -16.38
N LEU A 10 62.07 37.47 -15.76
CA LEU A 10 61.36 36.39 -15.02
C LEU A 10 60.56 35.55 -16.03
N GLY A 11 60.99 34.32 -16.23
CA GLY A 11 60.21 33.31 -16.95
C GLY A 11 59.10 32.75 -16.06
N LEU A 12 57.83 33.02 -16.35
CA LEU A 12 56.68 32.32 -15.77
C LEU A 12 56.58 30.92 -16.43
N LEU A 13 56.88 29.87 -15.65
CA LEU A 13 56.44 28.51 -16.01
C LEU A 13 54.96 28.35 -15.61
N ALA A 14 54.07 28.32 -16.59
CA ALA A 14 52.70 27.91 -16.40
C ALA A 14 52.63 26.38 -16.24
N ALA A 15 52.48 25.89 -15.04
CA ALA A 15 52.17 24.50 -14.74
C ALA A 15 50.71 24.25 -15.14
N ALA A 16 50.49 23.59 -16.28
CA ALA A 16 49.18 23.09 -16.65
C ALA A 16 48.83 21.92 -15.74
N SER A 17 47.97 22.17 -14.73
CA SER A 17 47.34 21.12 -13.92
C SER A 17 46.36 20.33 -14.79
N ALA A 18 46.79 19.17 -15.27
CA ALA A 18 45.89 18.19 -15.88
C ALA A 18 44.92 17.68 -14.75
N HIS A 19 43.72 18.22 -14.72
CA HIS A 19 42.64 17.62 -13.95
C HIS A 19 42.30 16.29 -14.64
N ALA A 20 42.74 15.18 -14.02
CA ALA A 20 42.27 13.86 -14.37
C ALA A 20 40.75 13.85 -14.09
N GLN A 21 39.94 13.86 -15.14
CA GLN A 21 38.50 13.63 -15.04
C GLN A 21 38.30 12.26 -14.38
N GLN A 22 37.75 12.23 -13.19
CA GLN A 22 37.35 10.96 -12.57
C GLN A 22 36.37 10.28 -13.56
N PRO A 23 36.55 8.99 -13.83
CA PRO A 23 35.64 8.27 -14.71
C PRO A 23 34.24 8.35 -14.10
N THR A 24 33.29 8.84 -14.89
CA THR A 24 31.86 8.78 -14.55
C THR A 24 31.53 7.32 -14.21
N PRO A 25 30.86 7.03 -13.08
CA PRO A 25 30.45 5.67 -12.76
C PRO A 25 29.70 5.09 -13.96
N ALA A 26 30.09 3.90 -14.40
CA ALA A 26 29.40 3.22 -15.50
C ALA A 26 27.91 3.10 -15.14
N ALA A 27 27.03 3.54 -16.03
CA ALA A 27 25.59 3.47 -15.81
C ALA A 27 25.19 2.02 -15.51
N ASP A 28 24.41 1.80 -14.43
CA ASP A 28 23.95 0.46 -14.04
C ASP A 28 23.11 -0.16 -15.18
N PRO A 29 23.58 -1.23 -15.84
CA PRO A 29 22.87 -1.85 -16.95
C PRO A 29 21.54 -2.47 -16.54
N TYR A 30 21.40 -2.87 -15.28
CA TYR A 30 20.14 -3.43 -14.75
C TYR A 30 19.10 -2.35 -14.52
N LEU A 31 19.51 -1.16 -14.06
CA LEU A 31 18.61 -0.01 -13.98
C LEU A 31 18.13 0.43 -15.36
N ALA A 32 19.03 0.51 -16.33
CA ALA A 32 18.65 0.81 -17.72
C ALA A 32 17.69 -0.24 -18.29
N ARG A 33 17.87 -1.52 -17.96
CA ARG A 33 16.97 -2.60 -18.34
C ARG A 33 15.60 -2.46 -17.65
N ALA A 34 15.57 -2.19 -16.33
CA ALA A 34 14.35 -1.95 -15.57
C ALA A 34 13.52 -0.81 -16.16
N ILE A 35 14.16 0.32 -16.47
CA ILE A 35 13.51 1.48 -17.10
C ILE A 35 12.88 1.10 -18.46
N ARG A 36 13.57 0.34 -19.31
CA ARG A 36 12.99 -0.12 -20.59
C ARG A 36 11.75 -1.00 -20.39
N VAL A 37 11.80 -1.93 -19.43
CA VAL A 37 10.67 -2.80 -19.12
C VAL A 37 9.48 -1.97 -18.61
N LEU A 38 9.72 -1.05 -17.67
CA LEU A 38 8.69 -0.20 -17.07
C LEU A 38 8.14 0.86 -18.04
N THR A 39 8.93 1.28 -19.04
CA THR A 39 8.43 2.12 -20.14
C THR A 39 7.42 1.35 -21.01
N ALA A 40 7.67 0.05 -21.25
CA ALA A 40 6.77 -0.79 -22.04
C ALA A 40 5.55 -1.28 -21.25
N GLN A 41 5.73 -1.59 -19.98
CA GLN A 41 4.69 -2.00 -19.02
C GLN A 41 4.87 -1.21 -17.72
N PRO A 42 4.19 -0.07 -17.56
CA PRO A 42 4.24 0.73 -16.33
C PRO A 42 3.72 -0.02 -15.10
N ILE A 43 4.12 0.47 -13.94
CA ILE A 43 3.67 -0.05 -12.65
C ILE A 43 2.16 0.15 -12.51
N VAL A 44 1.47 -0.89 -12.03
CA VAL A 44 0.12 -0.79 -11.47
C VAL A 44 0.24 -1.15 -10.00
N ASP A 45 0.28 -0.14 -9.15
CA ASP A 45 0.50 -0.29 -7.72
C ASP A 45 -0.80 -0.55 -6.96
N GLY A 46 -0.76 -1.53 -6.06
CA GLY A 46 -1.92 -2.02 -5.31
C GLY A 46 -2.38 -1.11 -4.18
N HIS A 47 -1.51 -0.22 -3.66
CA HIS A 47 -1.84 0.55 -2.46
C HIS A 47 -0.99 1.80 -2.31
N ASN A 48 -1.65 2.96 -2.15
CA ASN A 48 -1.01 4.24 -1.85
C ASN A 48 -2.00 5.16 -1.12
N ASP A 49 -1.57 5.73 0.01
CA ASP A 49 -2.40 6.50 0.93
C ASP A 49 -2.36 8.01 0.73
N LEU A 50 -2.04 8.48 -0.48
CA LEU A 50 -2.07 9.91 -0.79
C LEU A 50 -3.37 10.62 -0.31
N PRO A 51 -4.59 10.04 -0.44
CA PRO A 51 -5.80 10.68 0.07
C PRO A 51 -5.79 10.88 1.59
N TRP A 52 -5.21 9.93 2.34
CA TRP A 52 -5.05 10.06 3.78
C TRP A 52 -4.00 11.11 4.13
N ARG A 53 -2.87 11.13 3.41
CA ARG A 53 -1.83 12.14 3.58
C ARG A 53 -2.35 13.56 3.39
N ILE A 54 -3.26 13.78 2.43
CA ILE A 54 -3.96 15.06 2.22
C ILE A 54 -4.91 15.36 3.38
N ARG A 55 -5.64 14.37 3.89
CA ARG A 55 -6.54 14.55 5.03
C ARG A 55 -5.79 15.02 6.27
N GLU A 56 -4.61 14.45 6.53
CA GLU A 56 -3.80 14.74 7.72
C GLU A 56 -2.76 15.86 7.51
N ASP A 57 -2.78 16.56 6.39
CA ASP A 57 -1.89 17.70 6.21
C ASP A 57 -2.08 18.71 7.34
N LYS A 58 -0.99 19.01 8.07
CA LYS A 58 -1.07 19.82 9.30
C LYS A 58 -1.42 21.28 9.04
N ALA A 59 -1.04 21.80 7.88
CA ALA A 59 -1.26 23.20 7.53
C ALA A 59 -2.63 23.40 6.90
N HIS A 60 -3.07 22.45 6.08
CA HIS A 60 -4.28 22.54 5.27
C HIS A 60 -5.02 21.19 5.21
N PRO A 61 -5.60 20.71 6.35
CA PRO A 61 -6.26 19.42 6.40
C PRO A 61 -7.37 19.29 5.36
N MET A 62 -7.41 18.18 4.60
CA MET A 62 -8.43 17.88 3.58
C MET A 62 -8.44 18.86 2.38
N ASP A 63 -7.50 19.78 2.30
CA ASP A 63 -7.45 20.78 1.23
C ASP A 63 -6.62 20.29 0.04
N VAL A 64 -7.32 19.67 -0.92
CA VAL A 64 -6.73 19.20 -2.17
C VAL A 64 -6.10 20.34 -2.99
N GLU A 65 -6.61 21.57 -2.86
CA GLU A 65 -6.08 22.71 -3.62
C GLU A 65 -4.74 23.17 -3.08
N SER A 66 -4.55 23.16 -1.77
CA SER A 66 -3.29 23.51 -1.12
C SER A 66 -2.24 22.40 -1.24
N TYR A 67 -2.64 21.12 -1.30
CA TYR A 67 -1.74 19.98 -1.50
C TYR A 67 -1.46 19.77 -3.00
N ASP A 68 -0.64 20.66 -3.58
CA ASP A 68 -0.40 20.70 -5.03
C ASP A 68 0.62 19.67 -5.51
N LEU A 69 0.15 18.60 -6.19
CA LEU A 69 0.99 17.51 -6.72
C LEU A 69 1.93 17.93 -7.88
N ARG A 70 1.79 19.13 -8.44
CA ARG A 70 2.74 19.69 -9.41
C ARG A 70 4.04 20.14 -8.75
N ARG A 71 4.05 20.27 -7.43
CA ARG A 71 5.22 20.59 -6.62
C ARG A 71 5.75 19.35 -5.93
N HIS A 72 6.98 19.42 -5.42
CA HIS A 72 7.48 18.39 -4.52
C HIS A 72 6.67 18.44 -3.20
N THR A 73 5.92 17.39 -2.94
CA THR A 73 5.07 17.30 -1.74
C THR A 73 5.86 16.85 -0.51
N ALA A 74 5.32 17.11 0.68
CA ALA A 74 5.89 16.62 1.93
C ALA A 74 5.71 15.09 2.11
N GLY A 75 4.77 14.47 1.36
CA GLY A 75 4.59 13.02 1.31
C GLY A 75 5.51 12.34 0.31
N MET A 76 5.16 11.11 -0.04
CA MET A 76 5.97 10.25 -0.91
C MET A 76 5.51 10.31 -2.37
N THR A 77 4.43 11.01 -2.67
CA THR A 77 3.77 11.03 -3.99
C THR A 77 3.57 12.45 -4.52
N ASP A 78 4.03 12.69 -5.75
CA ASP A 78 3.68 13.83 -6.61
C ASP A 78 3.80 13.43 -8.09
N LEU A 79 3.34 14.31 -9.01
CA LEU A 79 3.29 13.99 -10.45
C LEU A 79 4.68 13.73 -11.05
N ALA A 80 5.70 14.48 -10.65
CA ALA A 80 7.06 14.30 -11.16
C ALA A 80 7.64 12.96 -10.70
N ARG A 81 7.42 12.58 -9.44
CA ARG A 81 7.87 11.31 -8.87
C ARG A 81 7.08 10.12 -9.42
N LEU A 82 5.75 10.22 -9.62
CA LEU A 82 4.94 9.20 -10.30
C LEU A 82 5.48 8.91 -11.70
N LYS A 83 5.79 9.97 -12.47
CA LYS A 83 6.38 9.84 -13.80
C LYS A 83 7.77 9.20 -13.76
N ALA A 84 8.63 9.62 -12.83
CA ALA A 84 9.99 9.06 -12.68
C ALA A 84 9.95 7.60 -12.23
N GLY A 85 8.95 7.19 -11.44
CA GLY A 85 8.71 5.81 -11.02
C GLY A 85 8.03 4.93 -12.05
N HIS A 86 7.69 5.48 -13.23
CA HIS A 86 6.93 4.77 -14.27
C HIS A 86 5.58 4.22 -13.77
N VAL A 87 4.87 4.96 -12.93
CA VAL A 87 3.54 4.57 -12.47
C VAL A 87 2.52 4.84 -13.58
N GLY A 88 1.78 3.82 -13.99
CA GLY A 88 0.73 3.90 -15.02
C GLY A 88 -0.65 3.49 -14.50
N GLY A 89 -0.72 2.90 -13.31
CA GLY A 89 -1.96 2.61 -12.61
C GLY A 89 -1.76 2.66 -11.10
N GLN A 90 -2.75 3.17 -10.39
CA GLN A 90 -2.68 3.31 -8.94
C GLN A 90 -4.02 2.99 -8.29
N PHE A 91 -4.02 2.11 -7.29
CA PHE A 91 -5.09 2.06 -6.33
C PHE A 91 -4.81 3.08 -5.22
N TRP A 92 -5.59 4.16 -5.20
CA TRP A 92 -5.58 5.12 -4.12
C TRP A 92 -6.38 4.56 -2.95
N SER A 93 -5.72 4.32 -1.83
CA SER A 93 -6.38 3.93 -0.60
C SER A 93 -7.26 5.07 -0.11
N VAL A 94 -8.52 4.79 0.09
CA VAL A 94 -9.44 5.69 0.78
C VAL A 94 -9.59 5.21 2.23
N TYR A 95 -8.44 5.06 2.87
CA TYR A 95 -8.30 4.61 4.25
C TYR A 95 -9.13 5.48 5.22
N ILE A 96 -9.71 4.82 6.20
CA ILE A 96 -10.26 5.44 7.39
C ILE A 96 -9.90 4.58 8.62
N PRO A 97 -9.63 5.18 9.81
CA PRO A 97 -9.33 4.40 11.00
C PRO A 97 -10.50 3.50 11.38
N GLY A 98 -10.21 2.22 11.62
CA GLY A 98 -11.20 1.22 12.06
C GLY A 98 -11.15 0.91 13.54
N GLU A 99 -10.18 1.45 14.26
CA GLU A 99 -10.08 1.36 15.71
C GLU A 99 -11.34 1.94 16.34
N ARG A 100 -11.87 1.25 17.31
CA ARG A 100 -13.03 1.77 18.05
C ARG A 100 -12.73 3.19 18.46
N VAL A 101 -13.58 4.10 18.01
CA VAL A 101 -13.52 5.48 18.46
C VAL A 101 -13.74 5.45 19.96
N ASP A 102 -12.66 5.27 20.71
CA ASP A 102 -12.72 5.62 22.11
C ASP A 102 -12.98 7.14 22.19
N ALA A 103 -13.27 7.64 23.39
CA ALA A 103 -13.58 9.05 23.59
C ALA A 103 -12.46 10.02 23.11
N THR A 104 -11.34 9.51 22.57
CA THR A 104 -10.17 10.27 22.15
C THR A 104 -10.12 10.54 20.65
N TYR A 105 -10.71 9.66 19.81
CA TYR A 105 -10.80 9.91 18.38
C TYR A 105 -11.98 10.85 18.07
N LYS A 106 -11.67 12.11 17.80
CA LYS A 106 -12.64 13.11 17.34
C LYS A 106 -12.34 13.46 15.89
N PRO A 107 -13.00 12.83 14.89
CA PRO A 107 -12.87 13.28 13.52
C PRO A 107 -13.29 14.73 13.46
N ASN A 108 -12.34 15.64 13.21
CA ASN A 108 -12.56 17.07 13.00
C ASN A 108 -13.42 17.79 14.06
N GLY A 109 -13.24 17.46 15.37
CA GLY A 109 -13.91 18.16 16.45
C GLY A 109 -15.43 17.94 16.55
N ALA A 110 -15.99 16.99 15.82
CA ALA A 110 -17.40 16.66 15.91
C ALA A 110 -17.72 16.03 17.26
N VAL A 111 -18.71 16.57 17.95
CA VAL A 111 -19.25 16.08 19.20
C VAL A 111 -19.72 14.63 19.03
N ALA A 112 -19.41 13.83 19.97
CA ALA A 112 -19.60 12.40 20.06
C ALA A 112 -21.06 11.90 20.09
N SER A 113 -21.75 11.98 19.01
CA SER A 113 -22.56 10.87 18.55
C SER A 113 -21.63 10.11 17.62
N GLN A 114 -21.38 8.82 17.81
CA GLN A 114 -20.39 8.07 17.06
C GLN A 114 -20.48 8.46 15.59
N PRO A 115 -19.42 9.02 15.00
CA PRO A 115 -19.47 9.34 13.58
C PRO A 115 -19.61 8.01 12.88
N GLY A 116 -20.65 7.85 12.09
CA GLY A 116 -20.74 6.73 11.22
C GLY A 116 -19.49 6.71 10.35
N TYR A 117 -18.83 5.58 10.22
CA TYR A 117 -17.68 5.41 9.31
C TYR A 117 -18.04 5.83 7.89
N ALA A 118 -19.29 5.65 7.49
CA ALA A 118 -19.82 6.05 6.19
C ALA A 118 -19.57 7.52 5.86
N ARG A 119 -19.73 8.44 6.80
CA ARG A 119 -19.44 9.86 6.55
C ARG A 119 -17.97 10.09 6.25
N VAL A 120 -17.08 9.57 7.09
CA VAL A 120 -15.64 9.75 6.91
C VAL A 120 -15.16 9.08 5.63
N GLN A 121 -15.74 7.91 5.29
CA GLN A 121 -15.45 7.20 4.05
C GLN A 121 -15.86 8.00 2.81
N LEU A 122 -17.03 8.64 2.82
CA LEU A 122 -17.48 9.51 1.73
C LEU A 122 -16.59 10.73 1.57
N GLU A 123 -16.16 11.36 2.67
CA GLU A 123 -15.19 12.47 2.65
C GLU A 123 -13.86 12.03 2.03
N GLN A 124 -13.40 10.80 2.36
CA GLN A 124 -12.15 10.26 1.84
C GLN A 124 -12.24 9.95 0.33
N ILE A 125 -13.37 9.39 -0.10
CA ILE A 125 -13.68 9.19 -1.52
C ILE A 125 -13.72 10.54 -2.27
N ASP A 126 -14.31 11.59 -1.67
CA ASP A 126 -14.33 12.92 -2.26
C ASP A 126 -12.94 13.51 -2.46
N ILE A 127 -12.06 13.41 -1.43
CA ILE A 127 -10.65 13.84 -1.53
C ILE A 127 -9.98 13.16 -2.72
N ALA A 128 -10.05 11.82 -2.81
CA ALA A 128 -9.42 11.07 -3.88
C ALA A 128 -9.98 11.45 -5.27
N ARG A 129 -11.30 11.62 -5.38
CA ARG A 129 -11.94 12.03 -6.63
C ARG A 129 -11.54 13.45 -7.07
N ARG A 130 -11.43 14.37 -6.13
CA ARG A 130 -10.98 15.75 -6.40
C ARG A 130 -9.52 15.77 -6.83
N VAL A 131 -8.65 14.95 -6.22
CA VAL A 131 -7.27 14.78 -6.66
C VAL A 131 -7.21 14.31 -8.12
N VAL A 132 -7.92 13.25 -8.46
CA VAL A 132 -7.93 12.72 -9.83
C VAL A 132 -8.50 13.73 -10.83
N ALA A 133 -9.56 14.44 -10.45
CA ALA A 133 -10.20 15.44 -11.33
C ALA A 133 -9.32 16.67 -11.58
N ARG A 134 -8.40 16.99 -10.66
CA ARG A 134 -7.56 18.20 -10.72
C ARG A 134 -6.41 18.09 -11.72
N TYR A 135 -5.88 16.89 -11.94
CA TYR A 135 -4.66 16.70 -12.70
C TYR A 135 -4.92 15.86 -13.96
N PRO A 136 -4.68 16.40 -15.16
CA PRO A 136 -4.90 15.67 -16.41
C PRO A 136 -4.01 14.42 -16.56
N GLU A 137 -2.91 14.34 -15.81
CA GLU A 137 -2.03 13.16 -15.74
C GLU A 137 -2.68 11.98 -15.03
N LEU A 138 -3.69 12.25 -14.18
CA LEU A 138 -4.46 11.23 -13.46
C LEU A 138 -5.78 11.01 -14.19
N GLU A 139 -6.10 9.77 -14.53
CA GLU A 139 -7.31 9.43 -15.26
C GLU A 139 -8.16 8.45 -14.45
N TRP A 140 -9.43 8.79 -14.25
CA TRP A 140 -10.36 7.92 -13.54
C TRP A 140 -10.54 6.59 -14.28
N ALA A 141 -10.26 5.48 -13.60
CA ALA A 141 -10.34 4.15 -14.18
C ALA A 141 -11.07 3.20 -13.21
N THR A 142 -12.06 2.48 -13.75
CA THR A 142 -12.88 1.56 -12.95
C THR A 142 -12.92 0.15 -13.52
N THR A 143 -12.16 -0.10 -14.59
CA THR A 143 -12.01 -1.40 -15.23
C THR A 143 -10.58 -1.64 -15.66
N ALA A 144 -10.19 -2.90 -15.84
CA ALA A 144 -8.86 -3.26 -16.34
C ALA A 144 -8.59 -2.60 -17.71
N ASP A 145 -9.59 -2.52 -18.57
CA ASP A 145 -9.43 -1.91 -19.89
C ASP A 145 -9.30 -0.39 -19.81
N SER A 146 -10.01 0.29 -18.88
CA SER A 146 -9.83 1.72 -18.67
C SER A 146 -8.42 2.06 -18.11
N VAL A 147 -7.85 1.23 -17.23
CA VAL A 147 -6.45 1.37 -16.78
C VAL A 147 -5.48 1.21 -17.96
N ARG A 148 -5.64 0.16 -18.77
CA ARG A 148 -4.82 -0.04 -19.98
C ARG A 148 -4.95 1.13 -20.96
N GLY A 149 -6.17 1.68 -21.07
CA GLY A 149 -6.43 2.86 -21.90
C GLY A 149 -5.68 4.10 -21.39
N ALA A 150 -5.72 4.38 -20.09
CA ALA A 150 -4.98 5.47 -19.46
C ALA A 150 -3.47 5.31 -19.67
N ILE A 151 -2.91 4.13 -19.44
CA ILE A 151 -1.49 3.80 -19.69
C ILE A 151 -1.10 4.11 -21.15
N LYS A 152 -1.92 3.70 -22.13
CA LYS A 152 -1.66 3.97 -23.56
C LYS A 152 -1.64 5.46 -23.90
N ARG A 153 -2.36 6.29 -23.15
CA ARG A 153 -2.37 7.76 -23.28
C ARG A 153 -1.26 8.44 -22.50
N GLY A 154 -0.47 7.69 -21.74
CA GLY A 154 0.61 8.21 -20.87
C GLY A 154 0.09 8.79 -19.55
N HIS A 155 -1.11 8.40 -19.12
CA HIS A 155 -1.75 8.83 -17.87
C HIS A 155 -1.67 7.71 -16.82
N VAL A 156 -1.90 8.07 -15.56
CA VAL A 156 -2.05 7.13 -14.43
C VAL A 156 -3.52 6.76 -14.30
N GLY A 157 -3.87 5.50 -14.62
CA GLY A 157 -5.21 4.97 -14.40
C GLY A 157 -5.50 4.87 -12.90
N SER A 158 -6.37 5.76 -12.41
CA SER A 158 -6.63 5.96 -10.98
C SER A 158 -7.86 5.19 -10.54
N MET A 159 -7.69 4.26 -9.61
CA MET A 159 -8.72 3.42 -9.01
C MET A 159 -8.81 3.73 -7.51
N LEU A 160 -9.92 3.36 -6.85
CA LEU A 160 -10.05 3.46 -5.40
C LEU A 160 -10.04 2.09 -4.74
N GLY A 161 -9.39 2.01 -3.58
CA GLY A 161 -9.43 0.88 -2.65
C GLY A 161 -9.97 1.29 -1.29
N LEU A 162 -11.01 0.63 -0.81
CA LEU A 162 -11.47 0.77 0.57
C LEU A 162 -10.54 -0.03 1.47
N GLU A 163 -9.99 0.58 2.50
CA GLU A 163 -9.14 -0.11 3.45
C GLU A 163 -9.86 -0.33 4.78
N GLY A 164 -10.59 -1.42 4.83
CA GLY A 164 -11.29 -1.89 6.00
C GLY A 164 -12.80 -1.98 5.85
N GLY A 165 -13.34 -3.18 6.07
CA GLY A 165 -14.77 -3.47 5.97
C GLY A 165 -15.64 -2.83 7.06
N HIS A 166 -15.05 -2.19 8.08
CA HIS A 166 -15.78 -1.34 9.01
C HIS A 166 -16.51 -0.19 8.32
N ALA A 167 -15.98 0.25 7.15
CA ALA A 167 -16.59 1.30 6.32
C ALA A 167 -18.02 1.00 5.91
N ILE A 168 -18.39 -0.28 5.73
CA ILE A 168 -19.76 -0.64 5.31
C ILE A 168 -20.77 -0.70 6.47
N GLU A 169 -20.35 -0.53 7.73
CA GLU A 169 -21.23 -0.52 8.90
C GLU A 169 -22.23 -1.70 8.91
N ASN A 170 -21.75 -2.91 8.56
CA ASN A 170 -22.55 -4.14 8.42
C ASN A 170 -23.68 -4.05 7.37
N SER A 171 -23.54 -3.17 6.37
CA SER A 171 -24.55 -2.91 5.34
C SER A 171 -24.06 -3.27 3.92
N LEU A 172 -24.68 -4.26 3.30
CA LEU A 172 -24.45 -4.58 1.88
C LEU A 172 -24.92 -3.45 0.93
N ASN A 173 -25.83 -2.58 1.40
CA ASN A 173 -26.25 -1.41 0.63
C ASN A 173 -25.11 -0.38 0.54
N LEU A 174 -24.37 -0.13 1.64
CA LEU A 174 -23.21 0.75 1.63
C LEU A 174 -22.07 0.17 0.78
N LEU A 175 -21.85 -1.14 0.83
CA LEU A 175 -20.89 -1.80 -0.06
C LEU A 175 -21.18 -1.50 -1.54
N ARG A 176 -22.45 -1.61 -1.97
CA ARG A 176 -22.86 -1.28 -3.34
C ARG A 176 -22.67 0.20 -3.67
N ALA A 177 -23.07 1.08 -2.76
CA ALA A 177 -22.91 2.52 -2.95
C ALA A 177 -21.42 2.91 -3.13
N TYR A 178 -20.52 2.32 -2.37
CA TYR A 178 -19.08 2.57 -2.55
C TYR A 178 -18.55 2.03 -3.88
N TYR A 179 -19.04 0.88 -4.34
CA TYR A 179 -18.70 0.38 -5.68
C TYR A 179 -19.16 1.34 -6.77
N ASP A 180 -20.36 1.86 -6.67
CA ASP A 180 -20.92 2.85 -7.62
C ASP A 180 -20.15 4.16 -7.58
N LEU A 181 -19.60 4.56 -6.42
CA LEU A 181 -18.72 5.70 -6.26
C LEU A 181 -17.29 5.46 -6.78
N GLY A 182 -16.95 4.23 -7.19
CA GLY A 182 -15.71 3.92 -7.89
C GLY A 182 -14.75 3.02 -7.14
N ALA A 183 -15.07 2.54 -5.94
CA ALA A 183 -14.25 1.56 -5.23
C ALA A 183 -14.14 0.26 -6.05
N ARG A 184 -12.92 -0.29 -6.15
CA ARG A 184 -12.64 -1.50 -6.92
C ARG A 184 -12.05 -2.61 -6.10
N TYR A 185 -11.59 -2.35 -4.88
CA TYR A 185 -11.41 -3.36 -3.86
C TYR A 185 -11.94 -2.90 -2.51
N MET A 186 -12.14 -3.85 -1.61
CA MET A 186 -12.29 -3.59 -0.18
C MET A 186 -11.48 -4.62 0.60
N THR A 187 -10.58 -4.13 1.47
CA THR A 187 -9.92 -4.93 2.50
C THR A 187 -10.95 -5.33 3.55
N LEU A 188 -11.08 -6.62 3.86
CA LEU A 188 -12.19 -7.11 4.68
C LEU A 188 -12.13 -6.60 6.13
N THR A 189 -10.93 -6.34 6.67
CA THR A 189 -10.70 -5.64 7.94
C THR A 189 -9.55 -4.66 7.77
N HIS A 190 -9.39 -3.71 8.68
CA HIS A 190 -8.11 -3.06 8.95
C HIS A 190 -7.46 -3.75 10.16
N ASN A 191 -6.98 -3.02 11.14
CA ASN A 191 -6.28 -3.60 12.31
C ASN A 191 -7.20 -4.14 13.41
N VAL A 192 -8.52 -3.93 13.30
CA VAL A 192 -9.51 -4.33 14.32
C VAL A 192 -10.44 -5.41 13.78
N THR A 193 -10.68 -6.44 14.59
CA THR A 193 -11.66 -7.49 14.33
C THR A 193 -13.08 -6.90 14.33
N LEU A 194 -13.80 -7.16 13.23
CA LEU A 194 -15.16 -6.70 13.02
C LEU A 194 -16.20 -7.69 13.56
N ASP A 195 -17.48 -7.35 13.45
CA ASP A 195 -18.58 -8.23 13.82
C ASP A 195 -18.64 -9.49 12.93
N TRP A 196 -17.95 -9.52 11.79
CA TRP A 196 -18.06 -10.57 10.78
C TRP A 196 -16.74 -11.09 10.18
N ALA A 197 -15.59 -10.53 10.58
CA ALA A 197 -14.26 -10.93 10.09
C ALA A 197 -13.16 -10.62 11.12
N ASP A 198 -12.21 -11.53 11.28
CA ASP A 198 -11.07 -11.35 12.17
C ASP A 198 -9.90 -10.64 11.48
N ALA A 199 -9.33 -9.63 12.15
CA ALA A 199 -8.13 -8.92 11.74
C ALA A 199 -6.85 -9.66 12.17
N ALA A 200 -5.71 -9.35 11.50
CA ALA A 200 -4.41 -9.94 11.79
C ALA A 200 -3.79 -9.42 13.09
N LEU A 201 -4.09 -8.18 13.48
CA LEU A 201 -3.48 -7.50 14.63
C LEU A 201 -4.40 -7.42 15.86
N ASP A 202 -5.57 -8.06 15.81
CA ASP A 202 -6.52 -8.07 16.93
C ASP A 202 -6.90 -9.51 17.32
N THR A 203 -7.60 -9.64 18.45
CA THR A 203 -8.07 -10.93 18.94
C THR A 203 -9.07 -11.55 17.98
N ALA A 204 -8.82 -12.75 17.55
CA ALA A 204 -9.75 -13.52 16.73
C ALA A 204 -11.02 -13.86 17.55
N ARG A 205 -12.20 -13.60 16.97
CA ARG A 205 -13.52 -13.87 17.60
C ARG A 205 -14.32 -14.91 16.82
N HIS A 206 -14.06 -15.02 15.51
CA HIS A 206 -14.87 -15.83 14.59
C HIS A 206 -14.08 -16.99 13.99
N HIS A 207 -12.75 -17.02 14.20
CA HIS A 207 -11.81 -17.92 13.55
C HIS A 207 -11.91 -17.87 12.01
N GLY A 208 -12.27 -16.68 11.48
CA GLY A 208 -12.42 -16.43 10.04
C GLY A 208 -13.59 -15.50 9.74
N LEU A 209 -14.41 -15.87 8.76
CA LEU A 209 -15.61 -15.13 8.35
C LEU A 209 -16.86 -15.75 8.99
N THR A 210 -17.74 -14.91 9.53
CA THR A 210 -19.10 -15.31 9.90
C THR A 210 -19.96 -15.60 8.64
N PRO A 211 -21.20 -16.13 8.78
CA PRO A 211 -22.15 -16.23 7.67
C PRO A 211 -22.37 -14.89 6.94
N PHE A 212 -22.49 -13.76 7.65
CA PHE A 212 -22.58 -12.44 7.02
C PHE A 212 -21.29 -12.04 6.30
N GLY A 213 -20.12 -12.27 6.90
CA GLY A 213 -18.83 -12.02 6.25
C GLY A 213 -18.66 -12.81 4.94
N ARG A 214 -19.15 -14.06 4.90
CA ARG A 214 -19.20 -14.85 3.66
C ARG A 214 -20.14 -14.23 2.62
N GLU A 215 -21.24 -13.65 3.04
CA GLU A 215 -22.16 -12.97 2.12
C GLU A 215 -21.61 -11.64 1.61
N VAL A 216 -20.83 -10.91 2.42
CA VAL A 216 -20.05 -9.74 1.95
C VAL A 216 -19.13 -10.15 0.80
N VAL A 217 -18.34 -11.23 0.96
CA VAL A 217 -17.45 -11.73 -0.11
C VAL A 217 -18.24 -12.10 -1.37
N ARG A 218 -19.39 -12.77 -1.24
CA ARG A 218 -20.23 -13.12 -2.40
C ARG A 218 -20.81 -11.89 -3.11
N GLU A 219 -21.21 -10.86 -2.35
CA GLU A 219 -21.73 -9.63 -2.95
C GLU A 219 -20.61 -8.82 -3.62
N MET A 220 -19.40 -8.77 -3.04
CA MET A 220 -18.22 -8.20 -3.70
C MET A 220 -17.95 -8.89 -5.04
N ASN A 221 -17.98 -10.23 -5.09
CA ASN A 221 -17.80 -10.97 -6.34
C ASN A 221 -18.92 -10.66 -7.35
N ARG A 222 -20.18 -10.50 -6.90
CA ARG A 222 -21.29 -10.12 -7.78
C ARG A 222 -21.12 -8.70 -8.35
N LEU A 223 -20.58 -7.79 -7.57
CA LEU A 223 -20.29 -6.42 -8.02
C LEU A 223 -19.11 -6.35 -9.00
N GLY A 224 -18.11 -7.22 -8.85
CA GLY A 224 -16.82 -7.12 -9.51
C GLY A 224 -15.83 -6.31 -8.68
N MET A 225 -16.10 -6.16 -7.38
CA MET A 225 -15.19 -5.60 -6.41
C MET A 225 -14.20 -6.68 -5.97
N LEU A 226 -12.90 -6.41 -6.06
CA LEU A 226 -11.85 -7.32 -5.62
C LEU A 226 -11.92 -7.50 -4.10
N VAL A 227 -11.89 -8.76 -3.66
CA VAL A 227 -11.76 -9.11 -2.25
C VAL A 227 -10.29 -8.97 -1.88
N ASP A 228 -9.98 -8.01 -1.01
CA ASP A 228 -8.64 -7.78 -0.53
C ASP A 228 -8.43 -8.44 0.83
N LEU A 229 -7.39 -9.27 0.91
CA LEU A 229 -7.03 -10.07 2.07
C LEU A 229 -5.80 -9.55 2.84
N SER A 230 -5.33 -8.34 2.53
CA SER A 230 -4.41 -7.64 3.42
C SER A 230 -5.10 -7.36 4.76
N HIS A 231 -4.36 -7.19 5.85
CA HIS A 231 -4.87 -6.93 7.20
C HIS A 231 -5.66 -8.04 7.89
N VAL A 232 -6.18 -9.02 7.18
CA VAL A 232 -7.05 -10.03 7.80
C VAL A 232 -6.26 -11.17 8.45
N SER A 233 -6.86 -11.84 9.43
CA SER A 233 -6.26 -13.01 10.06
C SER A 233 -6.10 -14.18 9.07
N PRO A 234 -5.17 -15.14 9.30
CA PRO A 234 -5.06 -16.33 8.47
C PRO A 234 -6.36 -17.13 8.36
N GLY A 235 -7.18 -17.14 9.42
CA GLY A 235 -8.51 -17.76 9.41
C GLY A 235 -9.45 -17.06 8.42
N THR A 236 -9.43 -15.73 8.40
CA THR A 236 -10.21 -14.93 7.44
C THR A 236 -9.71 -15.13 6.01
N MET A 237 -8.37 -15.15 5.78
CA MET A 237 -7.79 -15.47 4.46
C MET A 237 -8.31 -16.82 3.95
N SER A 238 -8.25 -17.85 4.81
CA SER A 238 -8.74 -19.20 4.46
C SER A 238 -10.22 -19.21 4.15
N SER A 239 -11.05 -18.62 5.02
CA SER A 239 -12.52 -18.57 4.86
C SER A 239 -12.93 -17.82 3.58
N ALA A 240 -12.25 -16.72 3.26
CA ALA A 240 -12.51 -15.96 2.05
C ALA A 240 -12.15 -16.76 0.79
N LEU A 241 -11.00 -17.46 0.79
CA LEU A 241 -10.59 -18.34 -0.31
C LEU A 241 -11.51 -19.55 -0.49
N ASP A 242 -12.24 -19.98 0.54
CA ASP A 242 -13.24 -21.07 0.44
C ASP A 242 -14.56 -20.59 -0.20
N VAL A 243 -14.86 -19.29 -0.11
CA VAL A 243 -16.16 -18.71 -0.51
C VAL A 243 -16.08 -17.98 -1.84
N THR A 244 -14.95 -17.33 -2.12
CA THR A 244 -14.83 -16.44 -3.29
C THR A 244 -14.96 -17.20 -4.61
N ALA A 245 -15.75 -16.64 -5.51
CA ALA A 245 -15.88 -17.11 -6.90
C ALA A 245 -14.96 -16.36 -7.87
N ALA A 246 -14.33 -15.27 -7.41
CA ALA A 246 -13.41 -14.45 -8.18
C ALA A 246 -11.98 -14.51 -7.60
N PRO A 247 -10.96 -14.20 -8.39
CA PRO A 247 -9.61 -14.02 -7.87
C PRO A 247 -9.56 -12.94 -6.79
N VAL A 248 -8.80 -13.21 -5.72
CA VAL A 248 -8.55 -12.27 -4.62
C VAL A 248 -7.27 -11.47 -4.85
N ILE A 249 -7.13 -10.39 -4.10
CA ILE A 249 -5.87 -9.68 -3.97
C ILE A 249 -5.39 -9.67 -2.51
N PHE A 250 -4.10 -9.47 -2.33
CA PHE A 250 -3.50 -8.96 -1.13
C PHE A 250 -2.86 -7.63 -1.54
N SER A 251 -3.54 -6.53 -1.29
CA SER A 251 -3.15 -5.21 -1.83
C SER A 251 -1.77 -4.75 -1.36
N HIS A 252 -1.37 -5.15 -0.13
CA HIS A 252 -0.07 -4.81 0.47
C HIS A 252 0.28 -5.80 1.60
N SER A 253 0.79 -6.99 1.26
CA SER A 253 1.22 -8.01 2.23
C SER A 253 2.44 -8.77 1.73
N ALA A 254 3.40 -9.05 2.62
CA ALA A 254 4.60 -9.83 2.33
C ALA A 254 4.45 -11.31 2.75
N ALA A 255 5.56 -12.04 2.82
CA ALA A 255 5.57 -13.46 3.15
C ALA A 255 5.96 -13.72 4.62
N ARG A 256 5.11 -14.41 5.37
CA ARG A 256 5.34 -14.71 6.80
C ARG A 256 6.55 -15.59 7.03
N ALA A 257 6.89 -16.48 6.12
CA ALA A 257 8.07 -17.34 6.23
C ALA A 257 9.41 -16.55 6.29
N LEU A 258 9.45 -15.33 5.73
CA LEU A 258 10.63 -14.46 5.80
C LEU A 258 10.62 -13.62 7.06
N VAL A 259 9.51 -13.00 7.38
CA VAL A 259 9.33 -12.19 8.59
C VAL A 259 8.01 -12.59 9.23
N ASP A 260 8.06 -13.17 10.43
CA ASP A 260 6.87 -13.69 11.14
C ASP A 260 6.02 -12.54 11.72
N HIS A 261 5.75 -11.56 10.88
CA HIS A 261 4.83 -10.48 11.21
C HIS A 261 3.38 -10.92 10.95
N PRO A 262 2.41 -10.63 11.85
CA PRO A 262 1.01 -11.06 11.68
C PRO A 262 0.35 -10.60 10.38
N ARG A 263 0.79 -9.45 9.83
CA ARG A 263 0.30 -8.87 8.57
C ARG A 263 0.77 -9.65 7.32
N ASN A 264 1.79 -10.50 7.46
CA ASN A 264 2.35 -11.28 6.37
C ASN A 264 1.58 -12.56 6.12
N VAL A 265 1.55 -12.99 4.85
CA VAL A 265 0.77 -14.13 4.36
C VAL A 265 1.52 -15.43 4.66
N PRO A 266 0.89 -16.41 5.36
CA PRO A 266 1.49 -17.73 5.56
C PRO A 266 1.64 -18.52 4.25
N ASP A 267 2.66 -19.36 4.13
CA ASP A 267 2.90 -20.19 2.94
C ASP A 267 1.73 -21.14 2.64
N SER A 268 1.01 -21.60 3.66
CA SER A 268 -0.21 -22.40 3.48
C SER A 268 -1.34 -21.65 2.75
N ILE A 269 -1.38 -20.32 2.86
CA ILE A 269 -2.30 -19.44 2.11
C ILE A 269 -1.70 -19.10 0.75
N LEU A 270 -0.41 -18.73 0.68
CA LEU A 270 0.29 -18.48 -0.59
C LEU A 270 0.12 -19.63 -1.58
N ALA A 271 0.22 -20.87 -1.13
CA ALA A 271 0.04 -22.07 -1.94
C ALA A 271 -1.38 -22.25 -2.52
N ARG A 272 -2.39 -21.54 -1.96
CA ARG A 272 -3.77 -21.56 -2.46
C ARG A 272 -4.04 -20.50 -3.54
N VAL A 273 -3.21 -19.46 -3.60
CA VAL A 273 -3.40 -18.33 -4.52
C VAL A 273 -3.41 -18.75 -5.99
N PRO A 274 -2.54 -19.68 -6.46
CA PRO A 274 -2.57 -20.15 -7.86
C PRO A 274 -3.90 -20.76 -8.26
N LYS A 275 -4.50 -21.60 -7.42
CA LYS A 275 -5.80 -22.22 -7.67
C LYS A 275 -6.93 -21.18 -7.73
N ASN A 276 -6.85 -20.13 -6.92
CA ASN A 276 -7.81 -19.02 -6.92
C ASN A 276 -7.61 -18.08 -8.11
N GLY A 277 -6.40 -17.97 -8.64
CA GLY A 277 -6.03 -17.03 -9.71
C GLY A 277 -5.65 -15.64 -9.20
N GLY A 278 -5.54 -15.42 -7.89
CA GLY A 278 -5.27 -14.13 -7.25
C GLY A 278 -3.87 -13.60 -7.43
N VAL A 279 -3.55 -12.50 -6.72
CA VAL A 279 -2.24 -11.86 -6.70
C VAL A 279 -1.90 -11.33 -5.31
N VAL A 280 -0.64 -11.52 -4.89
CA VAL A 280 -0.08 -10.96 -3.65
C VAL A 280 0.85 -9.82 -4.03
N MET A 281 0.51 -8.61 -3.60
CA MET A 281 1.27 -7.40 -3.89
C MET A 281 2.14 -7.05 -2.69
N VAL A 282 3.46 -7.09 -2.90
CA VAL A 282 4.46 -6.94 -1.84
C VAL A 282 4.64 -5.46 -1.50
N PRO A 283 4.56 -5.08 -0.21
CA PRO A 283 4.72 -3.70 0.25
C PRO A 283 6.19 -3.33 0.50
N PHE A 284 6.42 -2.03 0.70
CA PHE A 284 7.72 -1.48 1.09
C PHE A 284 7.77 -1.13 2.59
N VAL A 285 6.88 -1.72 3.37
CA VAL A 285 6.85 -1.62 4.83
C VAL A 285 8.09 -2.32 5.41
N THR A 286 8.91 -1.58 6.14
CA THR A 286 10.21 -2.04 6.61
C THR A 286 10.11 -3.26 7.53
N SER A 287 9.14 -3.25 8.46
CA SER A 287 8.92 -4.35 9.41
C SER A 287 8.25 -5.59 8.79
N PHE A 288 7.69 -5.50 7.58
CA PHE A 288 7.12 -6.67 6.89
C PHE A 288 8.14 -7.40 6.04
N THR A 289 9.22 -6.71 5.63
CA THR A 289 10.23 -7.24 4.72
C THR A 289 11.57 -7.51 5.40
N SER A 290 11.93 -6.78 6.47
CA SER A 290 13.20 -6.94 7.19
C SER A 290 13.02 -7.58 8.56
N ARG A 291 13.65 -8.76 8.77
CA ARG A 291 13.67 -9.43 10.09
C ARG A 291 14.33 -8.58 11.17
N ALA A 292 15.37 -7.83 10.80
CA ALA A 292 16.11 -7.00 11.75
C ALA A 292 15.24 -5.87 12.27
N VAL A 293 14.47 -5.20 11.36
CA VAL A 293 13.55 -4.13 11.73
C VAL A 293 12.41 -4.68 12.60
N TYR A 294 11.80 -5.80 12.21
CA TYR A 294 10.72 -6.40 13.00
C TYR A 294 11.17 -6.88 14.39
N ALA A 295 12.39 -7.42 14.50
CA ALA A 295 12.96 -7.80 15.80
C ALA A 295 13.19 -6.58 16.68
N ASP A 296 13.68 -5.48 16.12
CA ASP A 296 13.88 -4.21 16.83
C ASP A 296 12.53 -3.61 17.30
N ASP A 297 11.49 -3.66 16.46
CA ASP A 297 10.14 -3.22 16.83
C ASP A 297 9.57 -4.01 18.02
N ASN A 298 9.76 -5.33 18.03
CA ASN A 298 9.31 -6.18 19.14
C ASN A 298 10.09 -5.90 20.43
N GLN A 299 11.39 -5.63 20.33
CA GLN A 299 12.20 -5.25 21.50
C GLN A 299 11.77 -3.89 22.04
N LEU A 300 11.54 -2.92 21.17
CA LEU A 300 11.04 -1.59 21.55
C LEU A 300 9.66 -1.67 22.20
N ALA A 301 8.74 -2.47 21.66
CA ALA A 301 7.42 -2.68 22.22
C ALA A 301 7.50 -3.29 23.63
N SER A 302 8.36 -4.31 23.84
CA SER A 302 8.59 -4.92 25.14
C SER A 302 9.17 -3.92 26.14
N LEU A 303 10.20 -3.16 25.75
CA LEU A 303 10.80 -2.10 26.56
C LEU A 303 9.78 -1.03 26.95
N THR A 304 8.97 -0.60 25.99
CA THR A 304 7.91 0.42 26.23
C THR A 304 6.88 -0.08 27.25
N ALA A 305 6.45 -1.35 27.12
CA ALA A 305 5.54 -1.95 28.08
C ALA A 305 6.18 -2.05 29.50
N ASP A 306 7.45 -2.42 29.58
CA ASP A 306 8.19 -2.48 30.85
C ASP A 306 8.38 -1.09 31.47
N ALA A 307 8.76 -0.10 30.68
CA ALA A 307 8.91 1.28 31.12
C ALA A 307 7.58 1.85 31.63
N THR A 308 6.47 1.59 30.92
CA THR A 308 5.12 2.03 31.34
C THR A 308 4.70 1.39 32.67
N ARG A 309 5.03 0.11 32.90
CA ARG A 309 4.80 -0.54 34.19
C ARG A 309 5.63 0.06 35.32
N ARG A 310 6.90 0.44 35.05
CA ARG A 310 7.78 1.06 36.04
C ARG A 310 7.40 2.51 36.36
N HIS A 311 6.86 3.21 35.38
CA HIS A 311 6.54 4.63 35.45
C HIS A 311 5.06 4.89 35.12
N PRO A 312 4.11 4.35 35.93
CA PRO A 312 2.68 4.56 35.69
C PRO A 312 2.37 6.06 35.81
N ASN A 313 1.73 6.63 34.80
CA ASN A 313 1.37 8.05 34.71
C ASN A 313 2.55 9.04 34.50
N ASP A 314 3.77 8.57 34.27
CA ASP A 314 4.93 9.40 33.91
C ASP A 314 5.44 9.11 32.50
N SER A 315 4.77 9.70 31.52
CA SER A 315 5.15 9.56 30.11
C SER A 315 6.54 10.16 29.78
N ALA A 316 7.04 11.09 30.60
CA ALA A 316 8.37 11.67 30.41
C ALA A 316 9.46 10.67 30.78
N ALA A 317 9.31 9.95 31.91
CA ALA A 317 10.22 8.89 32.30
C ALA A 317 10.20 7.72 31.30
N VAL A 318 9.03 7.32 30.79
CA VAL A 318 8.92 6.31 29.73
C VAL A 318 9.68 6.73 28.48
N ARG A 319 9.51 7.98 28.01
CA ARG A 319 10.27 8.50 26.86
C ARG A 319 11.78 8.54 27.10
N ALA A 320 12.21 8.87 28.32
CA ALA A 320 13.63 8.90 28.69
C ALA A 320 14.26 7.49 28.64
N ASP A 321 13.55 6.46 29.14
CA ASP A 321 13.99 5.07 29.05
C ASP A 321 14.14 4.62 27.59
N ILE A 322 13.12 4.91 26.75
CA ILE A 322 13.15 4.60 25.32
C ILE A 322 14.32 5.31 24.63
N ALA A 323 14.53 6.60 24.91
CA ALA A 323 15.62 7.38 24.33
C ALA A 323 17.01 6.84 24.74
N SER A 324 17.17 6.46 26.01
CA SER A 324 18.40 5.84 26.51
C SER A 324 18.68 4.49 25.83
N TRP A 325 17.67 3.65 25.71
CA TRP A 325 17.80 2.37 25.01
C TRP A 325 18.15 2.58 23.54
N ARG A 326 17.46 3.49 22.85
CA ARG A 326 17.67 3.78 21.43
C ARG A 326 19.07 4.37 21.14
N ALA A 327 19.66 5.12 22.06
CA ALA A 327 21.03 5.62 21.96
C ALA A 327 22.07 4.48 21.93
N ALA A 328 21.80 3.39 22.64
CA ALA A 328 22.67 2.20 22.68
C ALA A 328 22.31 1.18 21.55
N HIS A 329 21.13 1.25 20.99
CA HIS A 329 20.60 0.33 19.98
C HIS A 329 20.07 1.13 18.79
N PRO A 330 20.92 1.57 17.85
CA PRO A 330 20.50 2.25 16.64
C PRO A 330 19.48 1.41 15.84
N ARG A 331 18.43 2.05 15.33
CA ARG A 331 17.40 1.36 14.55
C ARG A 331 18.01 0.75 13.30
N PRO A 332 17.78 -0.55 13.02
CA PRO A 332 18.20 -1.15 11.76
C PRO A 332 17.36 -0.59 10.61
N THR A 333 17.90 -0.66 9.39
CA THR A 333 17.22 -0.24 8.17
C THR A 333 16.88 -1.45 7.30
N ALA A 334 15.77 -1.37 6.58
CA ALA A 334 15.44 -2.30 5.52
C ALA A 334 16.11 -1.86 4.20
N SER A 335 16.40 -2.80 3.33
CA SER A 335 17.05 -2.60 2.04
C SER A 335 16.18 -3.07 0.87
N ILE A 336 16.53 -2.65 -0.35
CA ILE A 336 15.90 -3.17 -1.58
C ILE A 336 16.04 -4.69 -1.67
N ALA A 337 17.12 -5.27 -1.13
CA ALA A 337 17.33 -6.71 -1.11
C ALA A 337 16.26 -7.42 -0.26
N ASP A 338 15.86 -6.87 0.89
CA ASP A 338 14.80 -7.43 1.73
C ASP A 338 13.45 -7.46 0.99
N VAL A 339 13.13 -6.40 0.25
CA VAL A 339 11.92 -6.34 -0.59
C VAL A 339 11.99 -7.36 -1.74
N ALA A 340 13.14 -7.46 -2.41
CA ALA A 340 13.36 -8.42 -3.47
C ALA A 340 13.25 -9.87 -2.97
N ASP A 341 13.75 -10.17 -1.77
CA ASP A 341 13.61 -11.49 -1.12
C ASP A 341 12.14 -11.83 -0.86
N ALA A 342 11.34 -10.84 -0.41
CA ALA A 342 9.90 -11.03 -0.20
C ALA A 342 9.18 -11.32 -1.52
N ILE A 343 9.48 -10.59 -2.59
CA ILE A 343 8.94 -10.82 -3.95
C ILE A 343 9.32 -12.20 -4.45
N GLU A 344 10.59 -12.62 -4.31
CA GLU A 344 11.07 -13.94 -4.74
C GLU A 344 10.44 -15.07 -3.93
N HIS A 345 10.19 -14.88 -2.64
CA HIS A 345 9.50 -15.90 -1.84
C HIS A 345 8.05 -16.10 -2.31
N VAL A 346 7.29 -15.02 -2.52
CA VAL A 346 5.93 -15.11 -3.08
C VAL A 346 5.97 -15.78 -4.46
N ARG A 347 6.90 -15.38 -5.34
CA ARG A 347 7.11 -16.03 -6.64
C ARG A 347 7.39 -17.51 -6.51
N LYS A 348 8.23 -17.91 -5.56
CA LYS A 348 8.61 -19.31 -5.32
C LYS A 348 7.42 -20.18 -4.88
N VAL A 349 6.56 -19.66 -4.01
CA VAL A 349 5.45 -20.42 -3.43
C VAL A 349 4.19 -20.34 -4.30
N ALA A 350 3.83 -19.16 -4.76
CA ALA A 350 2.61 -18.93 -5.54
C ALA A 350 2.83 -18.89 -7.06
N GLY A 351 4.06 -18.73 -7.53
CA GLY A 351 4.35 -18.58 -8.96
C GLY A 351 4.38 -17.12 -9.42
N VAL A 352 5.07 -16.88 -10.54
CA VAL A 352 5.30 -15.54 -11.09
C VAL A 352 4.02 -14.82 -11.51
N ASP A 353 2.96 -15.56 -11.84
CA ASP A 353 1.66 -15.00 -12.25
C ASP A 353 0.84 -14.45 -11.06
N HIS A 354 1.34 -14.63 -9.83
CA HIS A 354 0.61 -14.35 -8.60
C HIS A 354 1.34 -13.38 -7.67
N VAL A 355 2.31 -12.63 -8.17
CA VAL A 355 3.06 -11.60 -7.42
C VAL A 355 2.91 -10.24 -8.08
N GLY A 356 2.81 -9.18 -7.28
CA GLY A 356 2.70 -7.78 -7.70
C GLY A 356 3.38 -6.84 -6.70
N ILE A 357 3.20 -5.54 -6.90
CA ILE A 357 3.67 -4.47 -6.01
C ILE A 357 2.46 -3.74 -5.42
N GLY A 358 2.48 -3.54 -4.11
CA GLY A 358 1.52 -2.71 -3.37
C GLY A 358 2.26 -1.90 -2.33
N SER A 359 2.88 -0.80 -2.76
CA SER A 359 3.98 -0.13 -2.07
C SER A 359 3.70 0.31 -0.65
N ASP A 360 2.47 0.73 -0.38
CA ASP A 360 2.05 1.36 0.88
C ASP A 360 2.67 2.77 1.09
N PHE A 361 3.10 3.43 -0.01
CA PHE A 361 3.58 4.81 0.06
C PHE A 361 2.49 5.75 0.57
N ASP A 362 2.89 6.78 1.30
CA ASP A 362 2.07 7.73 2.04
C ASP A 362 1.26 7.14 3.21
N GLY A 363 1.24 5.79 3.39
CA GLY A 363 0.69 5.07 4.55
C GLY A 363 1.76 4.63 5.56
N ILE A 364 3.05 4.81 5.24
CA ILE A 364 4.19 4.43 6.06
C ILE A 364 4.99 5.64 6.53
N GLU A 365 5.56 5.55 7.74
CA GLU A 365 6.44 6.60 8.30
C GLU A 365 7.91 6.35 7.96
N GLU A 366 8.32 5.09 7.83
CA GLU A 366 9.69 4.68 7.55
C GLU A 366 9.80 4.00 6.20
N THR A 367 10.83 4.35 5.45
CA THR A 367 11.05 3.84 4.11
C THR A 367 12.22 2.86 4.04
N VAL A 368 12.16 1.94 3.09
CA VAL A 368 13.28 1.10 2.71
C VAL A 368 14.35 1.97 2.06
N VAL A 369 15.62 1.77 2.45
CA VAL A 369 16.75 2.52 1.87
C VAL A 369 16.81 2.27 0.36
N GLY A 370 16.72 3.35 -0.42
CA GLY A 370 16.65 3.32 -1.88
C GLY A 370 15.23 3.21 -2.45
N LEU A 371 14.20 3.17 -1.59
CA LEU A 371 12.77 3.19 -1.96
C LEU A 371 12.02 4.24 -1.11
N GLU A 372 12.52 5.48 -1.11
CA GLU A 372 12.01 6.54 -0.24
C GLU A 372 10.68 7.13 -0.72
N ASP A 373 10.34 6.96 -2.00
CA ASP A 373 9.12 7.50 -2.60
C ASP A 373 8.77 6.80 -3.92
N VAL A 374 7.64 7.16 -4.52
CA VAL A 374 7.12 6.55 -5.75
C VAL A 374 8.07 6.68 -6.96
N SER A 375 9.10 7.51 -6.95
CA SER A 375 10.10 7.60 -8.03
C SER A 375 11.08 6.42 -8.06
N LYS A 376 11.11 5.62 -7.01
CA LYS A 376 12.13 4.60 -6.77
C LYS A 376 11.77 3.18 -7.23
N TYR A 377 10.58 2.94 -7.73
CA TYR A 377 10.21 1.62 -8.26
C TYR A 377 11.25 1.00 -9.20
N PRO A 378 11.89 1.74 -10.13
CA PRO A 378 12.89 1.16 -11.01
C PRO A 378 14.05 0.47 -10.28
N ALA A 379 14.37 0.86 -9.04
CA ALA A 379 15.46 0.26 -8.28
C ALA A 379 15.14 -1.19 -7.85
N VAL A 380 13.89 -1.50 -7.47
CA VAL A 380 13.45 -2.89 -7.18
C VAL A 380 13.55 -3.75 -8.44
N PHE A 381 13.10 -3.22 -9.57
CA PHE A 381 13.15 -3.93 -10.85
C PHE A 381 14.59 -4.15 -11.33
N ALA A 382 15.50 -3.21 -11.06
CA ALA A 382 16.92 -3.37 -11.33
C ALA A 382 17.52 -4.50 -10.48
N GLU A 383 17.16 -4.58 -9.19
CA GLU A 383 17.61 -5.66 -8.31
C GLU A 383 17.09 -7.02 -8.78
N LEU A 384 15.82 -7.13 -9.13
CA LEU A 384 15.24 -8.38 -9.64
C LEU A 384 15.87 -8.76 -11.00
N ALA A 385 16.16 -7.79 -11.88
CA ALA A 385 16.89 -8.04 -13.12
C ALA A 385 18.30 -8.57 -12.86
N ARG A 386 18.99 -8.06 -11.83
CA ARG A 386 20.33 -8.54 -11.39
C ARG A 386 20.24 -9.96 -10.86
N ARG A 387 19.12 -10.35 -10.24
CA ARG A 387 18.81 -11.71 -9.77
C ARG A 387 18.35 -12.65 -10.89
N GLY A 388 18.34 -12.21 -12.15
CA GLY A 388 18.04 -13.05 -13.31
C GLY A 388 16.57 -13.12 -13.71
N TRP A 389 15.71 -12.20 -13.23
CA TRP A 389 14.33 -12.14 -13.71
C TRP A 389 14.30 -11.79 -15.21
N SER A 390 13.43 -12.48 -15.97
CA SER A 390 13.20 -12.16 -17.38
C SER A 390 12.38 -10.87 -17.52
N ASP A 391 12.46 -10.20 -18.69
CA ASP A 391 11.63 -9.03 -18.97
C ASP A 391 10.13 -9.36 -18.94
N ALA A 392 9.76 -10.61 -19.30
CA ALA A 392 8.39 -11.09 -19.20
C ALA A 392 7.94 -11.20 -17.74
N ASP A 393 8.77 -11.74 -16.86
CA ASP A 393 8.46 -11.84 -15.43
C ASP A 393 8.35 -10.46 -14.78
N LEU A 394 9.25 -9.54 -15.14
CA LEU A 394 9.21 -8.16 -14.66
C LEU A 394 7.94 -7.43 -15.10
N ARG A 395 7.45 -7.62 -16.35
CA ARG A 395 6.17 -7.04 -16.79
C ARG A 395 4.98 -7.60 -16.01
N LYS A 396 4.97 -8.90 -15.71
CA LYS A 396 3.94 -9.52 -14.87
C LYS A 396 3.88 -8.88 -13.50
N LEU A 397 5.04 -8.74 -12.85
CA LEU A 397 5.17 -8.07 -11.56
C LEU A 397 4.71 -6.60 -11.62
N ALA A 398 5.10 -5.89 -12.68
CA ALA A 398 4.81 -4.46 -12.83
C ALA A 398 3.30 -4.16 -12.86
N GLY A 399 2.48 -5.01 -13.53
CA GLY A 399 1.06 -4.69 -13.63
C GLY A 399 0.21 -5.72 -14.36
N GLU A 400 0.80 -6.59 -15.22
CA GLU A 400 0.01 -7.55 -16.00
C GLU A 400 -0.79 -8.48 -15.09
N ASN A 401 -0.22 -8.92 -13.95
CA ASN A 401 -0.89 -9.80 -12.99
C ASN A 401 -2.11 -9.16 -12.34
N VAL A 402 -1.99 -7.96 -11.79
CA VAL A 402 -3.12 -7.28 -11.13
C VAL A 402 -4.20 -6.89 -12.14
N LEU A 403 -3.84 -6.46 -13.35
CA LEU A 403 -4.80 -6.17 -14.41
C LEU A 403 -5.53 -7.43 -14.91
N ARG A 404 -4.87 -8.59 -14.91
CA ARG A 404 -5.51 -9.87 -15.17
C ARG A 404 -6.54 -10.19 -14.09
N VAL A 405 -6.17 -10.04 -12.82
CA VAL A 405 -7.05 -10.30 -11.67
C VAL A 405 -8.29 -9.40 -11.72
N LEU A 406 -8.11 -8.11 -11.98
CA LEU A 406 -9.23 -7.17 -12.11
C LEU A 406 -10.16 -7.56 -13.27
N ALA A 407 -9.61 -7.86 -14.45
CA ALA A 407 -10.42 -8.30 -15.60
C ALA A 407 -11.19 -9.61 -15.33
N GLN A 408 -10.59 -10.55 -14.61
CA GLN A 408 -11.26 -11.80 -14.24
C GLN A 408 -12.39 -11.56 -13.23
N ALA A 409 -12.22 -10.67 -12.25
CA ALA A 409 -13.28 -10.30 -11.32
C ALA A 409 -14.48 -9.66 -12.05
N GLU A 410 -14.22 -8.79 -13.03
CA GLU A 410 -15.26 -8.21 -13.89
C GLU A 410 -16.04 -9.27 -14.69
N GLN A 411 -15.34 -10.30 -15.20
CA GLN A 411 -15.98 -11.40 -15.93
C GLN A 411 -16.85 -12.26 -15.00
N VAL A 412 -16.36 -12.57 -13.80
CA VAL A 412 -17.12 -13.29 -12.77
C VAL A 412 -18.37 -12.49 -12.39
N ALA A 413 -18.24 -11.18 -12.20
CA ALA A 413 -19.38 -10.32 -11.87
C ALA A 413 -20.48 -10.35 -12.95
N LYS A 414 -20.11 -10.23 -14.24
CA LYS A 414 -21.05 -10.33 -15.35
C LYS A 414 -21.83 -11.65 -15.34
N ARG A 415 -21.21 -12.75 -14.95
CA ARG A 415 -21.86 -14.05 -14.79
C ARG A 415 -22.80 -14.05 -13.57
N LEU A 416 -22.28 -13.67 -12.38
CA LEU A 416 -23.02 -13.72 -11.13
C LEU A 416 -24.24 -12.78 -11.12
N GLN A 417 -24.17 -11.62 -11.79
CA GLN A 417 -25.29 -10.69 -11.91
C GLN A 417 -26.47 -11.28 -12.72
N ARG A 418 -26.21 -12.24 -13.62
CA ARG A 418 -27.28 -13.00 -14.33
C ARG A 418 -27.82 -14.14 -13.47
N GLU A 419 -27.03 -14.69 -12.57
CA GLU A 419 -27.38 -15.86 -11.75
C GLU A 419 -28.14 -15.49 -10.48
N ARG A 420 -27.88 -14.30 -9.90
CA ARG A 420 -28.49 -13.87 -8.64
C ARG A 420 -28.72 -12.35 -8.56
N PRO A 421 -29.83 -11.90 -7.93
CA PRO A 421 -30.05 -10.50 -7.62
C PRO A 421 -29.06 -10.00 -6.54
N PRO A 422 -29.00 -8.67 -6.30
CA PRO A 422 -28.30 -8.11 -5.14
C PRO A 422 -28.79 -8.74 -3.84
N SER A 423 -27.85 -9.05 -2.94
CA SER A 423 -28.20 -9.61 -1.65
C SER A 423 -28.85 -8.55 -0.75
N ILE A 424 -29.93 -8.93 -0.10
CA ILE A 424 -30.66 -8.11 0.91
C ILE A 424 -30.45 -8.64 2.32
N ALA A 425 -29.58 -9.63 2.50
CA ALA A 425 -29.30 -10.23 3.80
C ALA A 425 -28.72 -9.20 4.77
N THR A 426 -29.11 -9.28 6.03
CA THR A 426 -28.57 -8.47 7.11
C THR A 426 -27.73 -9.34 8.06
N ILE A 427 -26.86 -8.69 8.83
CA ILE A 427 -26.02 -9.39 9.80
C ILE A 427 -26.89 -10.03 10.91
N GLU A 428 -27.98 -9.39 11.30
CA GLU A 428 -28.93 -9.93 12.29
C GLU A 428 -29.58 -11.23 11.81
N GLN A 429 -29.91 -11.31 10.51
CA GLN A 429 -30.51 -12.52 9.92
C GLN A 429 -29.53 -13.67 9.82
N LEU A 430 -28.27 -13.38 9.49
CA LEU A 430 -27.28 -14.40 9.20
C LEU A 430 -26.49 -14.84 10.42
N ASP A 431 -26.15 -13.91 11.32
CA ASP A 431 -25.27 -14.15 12.46
C ASP A 431 -26.03 -14.14 13.80
N GLY A 432 -27.34 -13.89 13.79
CA GLY A 432 -28.18 -13.90 15.00
C GLY A 432 -27.87 -12.76 15.99
N LEU A 433 -27.15 -11.73 15.52
CA LEU A 433 -26.93 -10.53 16.34
C LEU A 433 -28.27 -9.82 16.48
N GLY A 434 -28.76 -9.68 17.72
CA GLY A 434 -30.04 -9.05 17.99
C GLY A 434 -30.20 -7.73 17.25
N ALA A 435 -31.40 -7.51 16.68
CA ALA A 435 -31.68 -6.31 15.89
C ALA A 435 -31.21 -5.07 16.66
N ARG A 436 -30.31 -4.30 16.07
CA ARG A 436 -30.03 -2.96 16.58
C ARG A 436 -31.36 -2.20 16.63
N PRO A 437 -31.71 -1.53 17.73
CA PRO A 437 -32.92 -0.72 17.74
C PRO A 437 -32.87 0.22 16.55
N ALA A 438 -33.94 0.26 15.76
CA ALA A 438 -34.09 1.23 14.70
C ALA A 438 -33.75 2.60 15.26
N MET A 439 -32.82 3.31 14.64
CA MET A 439 -32.57 4.70 15.03
C MET A 439 -33.86 5.49 14.83
N PRO A 440 -34.21 6.34 15.78
CA PRO A 440 -35.45 7.15 15.73
C PRO A 440 -35.44 8.10 14.55
#